data_0b8c51171ea8f2a4cb03d3242779f441
#
_entry.id   0b8c51171ea8f2a4cb03d3242779f441
#
_cell.length_a   1.000
_cell.length_b   1.000
_cell.length_c   1.000
_cell.angle_alpha   90.00
_cell.angle_beta   90.00
_cell.angle_gamma   90.00
#
_symmetry.space_group_name_H-M   'P 1'
#
loop_
_entity.id
_entity.type
_entity.pdbx_description
1 polymer ?
#
loop_
_entity_poly.entity_id
_entity_poly.type
_entity_poly.pdbx_seq_one_letter_code
_entity_poly.pdbx_strand_id
1 'polypeptide(L)'
;STNTNPSWERSHPNRFIVHNGEINTILGNSDKMSAREENMESPKLKKEFQKVLPVINAAGSDSAMLDNALEFLVMSGMELPLAVMIMIPEPWANNSIMTQKKKDFYQYYATMMEPWDGPASIVFSDGDLVGAVLDRNGLRPSRYYVTDDDYLILSSEVGVLEIDPTKIVKKDRLRPGKMLLVDTVAGKIIDDDELKERYADKQPYGEWIDRYMVNLKDLKIPNQRVPEYTKEERQRMQRAFGYTYESLKDSILPMAKNGVEGTASHGY
;
A
#
# COMPACT_ATOMS: atom_id res chain seq x y z
N SER A 1 15.61 5.21 -11.41
CA SER A 1 15.35 5.91 -12.63
C SER A 1 14.08 5.43 -13.23
N THR A 2 13.35 6.30 -13.74
CA THR A 2 12.14 5.94 -14.42
C THR A 2 12.26 6.22 -15.90
N ASN A 3 11.44 5.56 -16.66
CA ASN A 3 11.27 5.71 -18.08
C ASN A 3 10.46 6.97 -18.47
N THR A 4 10.16 7.86 -17.53
CA THR A 4 9.36 9.06 -17.77
C THR A 4 10.21 10.31 -17.92
N ASN A 5 10.42 11.07 -16.88
CA ASN A 5 11.14 12.35 -16.93
C ASN A 5 12.37 12.30 -16.01
N PRO A 6 13.53 11.76 -16.46
CA PRO A 6 14.73 11.69 -15.63
C PRO A 6 15.26 13.09 -15.33
N SER A 7 15.62 13.31 -14.06
CA SER A 7 16.34 14.50 -13.61
C SER A 7 17.28 14.13 -12.48
N TRP A 8 18.24 14.98 -12.17
CA TRP A 8 19.13 14.74 -11.04
C TRP A 8 18.37 14.70 -9.70
N GLU A 9 17.28 15.44 -9.57
CA GLU A 9 16.41 15.44 -8.39
C GLU A 9 15.66 14.13 -8.19
N ARG A 10 15.42 13.39 -9.28
CA ARG A 10 14.74 12.09 -9.25
C ARG A 10 15.72 10.92 -9.25
N SER A 11 17.02 11.18 -9.26
CA SER A 11 18.01 10.13 -9.13
C SER A 11 18.22 9.77 -7.67
N HIS A 12 18.56 8.52 -7.42
CA HIS A 12 18.87 8.03 -6.09
C HIS A 12 20.11 8.71 -5.48
N PRO A 13 20.25 8.65 -4.15
CA PRO A 13 19.55 7.72 -3.26
C PRO A 13 18.25 8.27 -2.68
N ASN A 14 17.25 7.39 -2.54
CA ASN A 14 16.21 7.54 -1.55
C ASN A 14 16.81 7.27 -0.16
N ARG A 15 16.06 7.51 0.92
CA ARG A 15 16.60 7.38 2.27
C ARG A 15 16.46 5.98 2.86
N PHE A 16 15.31 5.35 2.65
CA PHE A 16 14.98 4.06 3.25
C PHE A 16 14.79 2.96 2.24
N ILE A 17 14.40 3.28 0.99
CA ILE A 17 14.00 2.27 0.02
C ILE A 17 14.82 2.27 -1.27
N VAL A 18 14.81 1.08 -1.89
CA VAL A 18 15.08 0.89 -3.32
C VAL A 18 13.86 0.18 -3.90
N HIS A 19 13.29 0.73 -4.97
CA HIS A 19 12.05 0.25 -5.57
C HIS A 19 12.26 -0.07 -7.05
N ASN A 20 11.83 -1.26 -7.44
CA ASN A 20 11.71 -1.66 -8.85
C ASN A 20 10.25 -1.96 -9.16
N GLY A 21 9.62 -1.08 -9.91
CA GLY A 21 8.22 -1.19 -10.27
C GLY A 21 7.55 0.14 -10.49
N GLU A 22 6.27 0.20 -10.20
CA GLU A 22 5.45 1.40 -10.30
C GLU A 22 4.31 1.34 -9.29
N ILE A 23 4.12 2.42 -8.53
CA ILE A 23 3.00 2.55 -7.60
C ILE A 23 1.81 3.13 -8.35
N ASN A 24 0.89 2.28 -8.79
CA ASN A 24 -0.26 2.69 -9.60
C ASN A 24 -1.24 3.60 -8.85
N THR A 25 -1.27 3.49 -7.52
CA THR A 25 -2.16 4.27 -6.65
C THR A 25 -1.57 5.60 -6.20
N ILE A 26 -0.43 6.01 -6.76
CA ILE A 26 0.40 7.12 -6.28
C ILE A 26 -0.34 8.44 -6.12
N LEU A 27 -1.21 8.81 -7.04
CA LEU A 27 -1.98 10.06 -6.95
C LEU A 27 -2.90 10.04 -5.73
N GLY A 28 -3.67 8.97 -5.56
CA GLY A 28 -4.56 8.81 -4.42
C GLY A 28 -3.81 8.74 -3.09
N ASN A 29 -2.64 8.07 -3.05
CA ASN A 29 -1.81 8.01 -1.86
C ASN A 29 -1.26 9.40 -1.47
N SER A 30 -0.75 10.15 -2.46
CA SER A 30 -0.25 11.51 -2.24
C SER A 30 -1.34 12.47 -1.76
N ASP A 31 -2.50 12.46 -2.43
CA ASP A 31 -3.63 13.32 -2.07
C ASP A 31 -4.12 13.03 -0.64
N LYS A 32 -4.21 11.76 -0.26
CA LYS A 32 -4.65 11.36 1.08
C LYS A 32 -3.61 11.66 2.16
N MET A 33 -2.32 11.56 1.84
CA MET A 33 -1.27 12.00 2.76
C MET A 33 -1.39 13.49 3.01
N SER A 34 -1.52 14.30 1.95
CA SER A 34 -1.71 15.75 2.06
C SER A 34 -2.98 16.12 2.84
N ALA A 35 -4.08 15.44 2.58
CA ALA A 35 -5.34 15.68 3.31
C ALA A 35 -5.26 15.40 4.81
N ARG A 36 -4.35 14.53 5.25
CA ARG A 36 -4.14 14.21 6.67
C ARG A 36 -3.23 15.20 7.38
N GLU A 37 -2.42 15.96 6.67
CA GLU A 37 -1.37 16.81 7.26
C GLU A 37 -1.92 17.80 8.29
N GLU A 38 -3.15 18.31 8.10
CA GLU A 38 -3.79 19.20 9.06
C GLU A 38 -4.05 18.57 10.43
N ASN A 39 -4.23 17.24 10.45
CA ASN A 39 -4.55 16.49 11.68
C ASN A 39 -3.39 15.62 12.14
N MET A 40 -2.25 15.67 11.48
CA MET A 40 -1.08 14.90 11.86
C MET A 40 -0.33 15.55 13.02
N GLU A 41 0.06 14.72 13.96
CA GLU A 41 0.95 15.09 15.06
C GLU A 41 2.09 14.09 15.20
N SER A 42 3.26 14.56 15.54
CA SER A 42 4.40 13.71 15.85
C SER A 42 5.02 14.11 17.18
N PRO A 43 4.86 13.28 18.23
CA PRO A 43 5.48 13.52 19.51
C PRO A 43 7.02 13.62 19.46
N LYS A 44 7.64 12.93 18.48
CA LYS A 44 9.09 13.00 18.28
C LYS A 44 9.53 14.28 17.60
N LEU A 45 8.84 14.71 16.56
CA LEU A 45 9.19 15.91 15.78
C LEU A 45 8.78 17.22 16.48
N LYS A 46 7.73 17.19 17.29
CA LYS A 46 7.28 18.35 18.09
C LYS A 46 7.23 19.65 17.27
N LYS A 47 8.03 20.65 17.66
CA LYS A 47 8.10 21.97 17.01
C LYS A 47 8.68 21.90 15.59
N GLU A 48 9.46 20.90 15.28
CA GLU A 48 10.05 20.70 13.94
C GLU A 48 9.06 20.10 12.95
N PHE A 49 7.89 19.64 13.42
CA PHE A 49 6.87 19.00 12.57
C PHE A 49 6.49 19.85 11.36
N GLN A 50 6.31 21.15 11.55
CA GLN A 50 5.94 22.06 10.46
C GLN A 50 7.01 22.18 9.36
N LYS A 51 8.26 21.82 9.65
CA LYS A 51 9.36 21.88 8.67
C LYS A 51 9.39 20.69 7.72
N VAL A 52 8.68 19.62 8.06
CA VAL A 52 8.61 18.40 7.22
C VAL A 52 7.39 18.37 6.32
N LEU A 53 6.56 19.41 6.37
CA LEU A 53 5.37 19.52 5.52
C LEU A 53 5.69 20.30 4.24
N PRO A 54 5.15 19.92 3.09
CA PRO A 54 4.37 18.70 2.88
C PRO A 54 5.24 17.45 3.02
N VAL A 55 4.66 16.36 3.54
CA VAL A 55 5.37 15.08 3.68
C VAL A 55 5.80 14.54 2.33
N ILE A 56 4.91 14.61 1.34
CA ILE A 56 5.15 14.11 0.00
C ILE A 56 5.69 15.20 -0.92
N ASN A 57 6.84 14.97 -1.51
CA ASN A 57 7.32 15.78 -2.63
C ASN A 57 6.63 15.34 -3.93
N ALA A 58 5.55 16.01 -4.30
CA ALA A 58 4.76 15.71 -5.50
C ALA A 58 5.54 15.86 -6.83
N ALA A 59 6.69 16.54 -6.84
CA ALA A 59 7.56 16.61 -8.00
C ALA A 59 8.50 15.40 -8.12
N GLY A 60 8.56 14.54 -7.10
CA GLY A 60 9.36 13.33 -7.06
C GLY A 60 8.82 12.22 -7.97
N SER A 61 9.56 11.11 -8.03
CA SER A 61 9.06 9.85 -8.60
C SER A 61 8.13 9.16 -7.60
N ASP A 62 7.37 8.16 -8.06
CA ASP A 62 6.57 7.29 -7.20
C ASP A 62 7.41 6.66 -6.09
N SER A 63 8.61 6.20 -6.42
CA SER A 63 9.58 5.67 -5.45
C SER A 63 9.97 6.71 -4.40
N ALA A 64 10.21 7.96 -4.82
CA ALA A 64 10.56 9.04 -3.89
C ALA A 64 9.38 9.40 -2.98
N MET A 65 8.17 9.41 -3.51
CA MET A 65 6.96 9.68 -2.72
C MET A 65 6.71 8.57 -1.70
N LEU A 66 6.90 7.30 -2.09
CA LEU A 66 6.82 6.16 -1.16
C LEU A 66 7.87 6.27 -0.06
N ASP A 67 9.11 6.64 -0.42
CA ASP A 67 10.20 6.84 0.52
C ASP A 67 9.91 7.98 1.49
N ASN A 68 9.36 9.11 1.01
CA ASN A 68 8.97 10.23 1.87
C ASN A 68 7.94 9.80 2.93
N ALA A 69 6.90 9.06 2.52
CA ALA A 69 5.89 8.59 3.46
C ALA A 69 6.49 7.61 4.48
N LEU A 70 7.33 6.67 4.03
CA LEU A 70 8.00 5.72 4.91
C LEU A 70 8.94 6.43 5.88
N GLU A 71 9.78 7.35 5.39
CA GLU A 71 10.66 8.16 6.22
C GLU A 71 9.88 8.90 7.30
N PHE A 72 8.77 9.54 6.93
CA PHE A 72 7.94 10.26 7.88
C PHE A 72 7.40 9.36 9.00
N LEU A 73 6.89 8.17 8.66
CA LEU A 73 6.38 7.20 9.64
C LEU A 73 7.48 6.74 10.60
N VAL A 74 8.64 6.38 10.07
CA VAL A 74 9.79 5.90 10.86
C VAL A 74 10.35 7.01 11.75
N MET A 75 10.56 8.19 11.21
CA MET A 75 11.07 9.34 11.96
C MET A 75 10.08 9.84 13.02
N SER A 76 8.77 9.60 12.80
CA SER A 76 7.73 9.84 13.80
C SER A 76 7.68 8.77 14.91
N GLY A 77 8.45 7.68 14.76
CA GLY A 77 8.64 6.66 15.79
C GLY A 77 8.02 5.30 15.52
N MET A 78 7.52 5.07 14.34
CA MET A 78 7.08 3.76 13.94
C MET A 78 8.27 2.85 13.63
N GLU A 79 8.20 1.59 14.02
CA GLU A 79 9.20 0.61 13.64
C GLU A 79 9.17 0.39 12.11
N LEU A 80 10.34 0.34 11.47
CA LEU A 80 10.44 0.23 10.01
C LEU A 80 9.65 -0.95 9.42
N PRO A 81 9.72 -2.19 9.95
CA PRO A 81 8.93 -3.29 9.39
C PRO A 81 7.42 -3.07 9.53
N LEU A 82 6.98 -2.44 10.63
CA LEU A 82 5.57 -2.11 10.84
C LEU A 82 5.08 -1.09 9.81
N ALA A 83 5.86 -0.03 9.57
CA ALA A 83 5.54 0.99 8.57
C ALA A 83 5.40 0.38 7.16
N VAL A 84 6.33 -0.51 6.79
CA VAL A 84 6.26 -1.24 5.52
C VAL A 84 5.03 -2.14 5.44
N MET A 85 4.70 -2.88 6.50
CA MET A 85 3.50 -3.73 6.55
C MET A 85 2.20 -2.95 6.36
N ILE A 86 2.14 -1.73 6.88
CA ILE A 86 0.96 -0.86 6.78
C ILE A 86 0.83 -0.27 5.38
N MET A 87 1.94 0.17 4.80
CA MET A 87 1.95 0.80 3.47
C MET A 87 1.76 -0.23 2.36
N ILE A 88 2.31 -1.44 2.54
CA ILE A 88 2.27 -2.52 1.55
C ILE A 88 1.69 -3.79 2.22
N PRO A 89 0.40 -3.77 2.54
CA PRO A 89 -0.22 -4.88 3.24
C PRO A 89 -0.36 -6.11 2.33
N GLU A 90 -0.24 -7.28 2.93
CA GLU A 90 -0.63 -8.52 2.27
C GLU A 90 -2.15 -8.58 2.05
N PRO A 91 -2.65 -9.39 1.10
CA PRO A 91 -4.10 -9.60 0.92
C PRO A 91 -4.71 -10.23 2.19
N TRP A 92 -5.48 -9.47 2.95
CA TRP A 92 -6.01 -9.90 4.24
C TRP A 92 -7.54 -10.08 4.28
N ALA A 93 -8.30 -9.22 3.61
CA ALA A 93 -9.76 -9.12 3.79
C ALA A 93 -10.48 -10.45 3.48
N ASN A 94 -10.14 -11.11 2.38
CA ASN A 94 -10.76 -12.36 1.93
C ASN A 94 -9.87 -13.60 2.18
N ASN A 95 -8.86 -13.48 3.01
CA ASN A 95 -7.94 -14.58 3.31
C ASN A 95 -8.54 -15.51 4.37
N SER A 96 -8.96 -16.71 3.97
CA SER A 96 -9.58 -17.69 4.86
C SER A 96 -8.57 -18.38 5.80
N ILE A 97 -7.29 -18.32 5.47
CA ILE A 97 -6.22 -18.99 6.24
C ILE A 97 -5.64 -18.08 7.33
N MET A 98 -5.74 -16.76 7.12
CA MET A 98 -5.20 -15.77 8.05
C MET A 98 -5.95 -15.77 9.37
N THR A 99 -5.22 -15.69 10.49
CA THR A 99 -5.81 -15.60 11.83
C THR A 99 -6.63 -14.32 11.99
N GLN A 100 -7.65 -14.36 12.84
CA GLN A 100 -8.49 -13.18 13.10
C GLN A 100 -7.67 -12.00 13.63
N LYS A 101 -6.72 -12.23 14.53
CA LYS A 101 -5.82 -11.19 15.05
C LYS A 101 -5.05 -10.45 13.97
N LYS A 102 -4.49 -11.16 12.99
CA LYS A 102 -3.80 -10.54 11.83
C LYS A 102 -4.79 -9.73 10.98
N LYS A 103 -6.02 -10.23 10.79
CA LYS A 103 -7.07 -9.47 10.07
C LYS A 103 -7.43 -8.19 10.80
N ASP A 104 -7.63 -8.26 12.11
CA ASP A 104 -7.96 -7.11 12.96
C ASP A 104 -6.83 -6.07 12.91
N PHE A 105 -5.58 -6.52 12.96
CA PHE A 105 -4.42 -5.65 12.78
C PHE A 105 -4.48 -4.88 11.44
N TYR A 106 -4.63 -5.58 10.32
CA TYR A 106 -4.68 -4.93 9.02
C TYR A 106 -5.93 -4.06 8.85
N GLN A 107 -7.07 -4.49 9.36
CA GLN A 107 -8.30 -3.71 9.33
C GLN A 107 -8.18 -2.40 10.12
N TYR A 108 -7.55 -2.46 11.29
CA TYR A 108 -7.28 -1.28 12.09
C TYR A 108 -6.41 -0.28 11.33
N TYR A 109 -5.27 -0.73 10.80
CA TYR A 109 -4.37 0.16 10.08
C TYR A 109 -4.91 0.62 8.73
N ALA A 110 -5.79 -0.13 8.08
CA ALA A 110 -6.49 0.30 6.87
C ALA A 110 -7.41 1.53 7.09
N THR A 111 -7.76 1.85 8.33
CA THR A 111 -8.45 3.11 8.67
C THR A 111 -7.51 4.32 8.68
N MET A 112 -6.22 4.10 8.78
CA MET A 112 -5.20 5.14 8.92
C MET A 112 -4.37 5.36 7.65
N MET A 113 -4.10 4.28 6.90
CA MET A 113 -3.24 4.32 5.72
C MET A 113 -3.84 3.47 4.61
N GLU A 114 -3.95 4.06 3.43
CA GLU A 114 -4.30 3.33 2.22
C GLU A 114 -3.10 2.50 1.72
N PRO A 115 -3.37 1.33 1.13
CA PRO A 115 -2.31 0.56 0.49
C PRO A 115 -1.62 1.36 -0.62
N TRP A 116 -0.29 1.29 -0.66
CA TRP A 116 0.52 1.74 -1.79
C TRP A 116 0.67 0.54 -2.73
N ASP A 117 -0.05 0.54 -3.83
CA ASP A 117 -0.24 -0.64 -4.67
C ASP A 117 0.23 -0.42 -6.10
N GLY A 118 0.77 -1.48 -6.66
CA GLY A 118 1.31 -1.55 -8.01
C GLY A 118 2.32 -2.68 -8.11
N PRO A 119 2.80 -3.03 -9.31
CA PRO A 119 3.84 -4.05 -9.48
C PRO A 119 5.15 -3.56 -8.85
N ALA A 120 5.52 -4.11 -7.69
CA ALA A 120 6.63 -3.60 -6.91
C ALA A 120 7.49 -4.69 -6.28
N SER A 121 8.80 -4.51 -6.38
CA SER A 121 9.80 -5.15 -5.53
C SER A 121 10.52 -4.05 -4.77
N ILE A 122 10.42 -4.07 -3.46
CA ILE A 122 10.91 -3.01 -2.58
C ILE A 122 11.91 -3.62 -1.62
N VAL A 123 13.10 -3.03 -1.57
CA VAL A 123 14.11 -3.30 -0.54
C VAL A 123 14.18 -2.06 0.35
N PHE A 124 14.30 -2.26 1.65
CA PHE A 124 14.33 -1.17 2.63
C PHE A 124 15.36 -1.43 3.72
N SER A 125 15.86 -0.35 4.33
CA SER A 125 16.82 -0.43 5.44
C SER A 125 16.78 0.85 6.28
N ASP A 126 17.07 0.70 7.58
CA ASP A 126 17.37 1.81 8.50
C ASP A 126 18.82 1.80 9.00
N GLY A 127 19.64 0.90 8.44
CA GLY A 127 21.03 0.69 8.82
C GLY A 127 21.25 -0.60 9.61
N ASP A 128 20.36 -0.92 10.55
CA ASP A 128 20.44 -2.12 11.39
C ASP A 128 19.56 -3.26 10.84
N LEU A 129 18.42 -2.91 10.27
CA LEU A 129 17.51 -3.84 9.60
C LEU A 129 17.61 -3.67 8.09
N VAL A 130 17.63 -4.79 7.38
CA VAL A 130 17.49 -4.84 5.92
C VAL A 130 16.32 -5.75 5.58
N GLY A 131 15.39 -5.28 4.78
CA GLY A 131 14.23 -6.07 4.41
C GLY A 131 13.87 -5.95 2.95
N ALA A 132 13.04 -6.88 2.51
CA ALA A 132 12.47 -6.86 1.16
C ALA A 132 11.02 -7.36 1.19
N VAL A 133 10.19 -6.74 0.36
CA VAL A 133 8.78 -7.09 0.20
C VAL A 133 8.38 -6.97 -1.27
N LEU A 134 7.47 -7.82 -1.70
CA LEU A 134 6.79 -7.70 -2.99
C LEU A 134 5.40 -7.10 -2.79
N ASP A 135 4.86 -6.55 -3.88
CA ASP A 135 3.44 -6.21 -3.94
C ASP A 135 2.55 -7.43 -3.63
N ARG A 136 1.29 -7.19 -3.32
CA ARG A 136 0.32 -8.23 -2.94
C ARG A 136 0.15 -9.35 -3.96
N ASN A 137 0.44 -9.10 -5.24
CA ASN A 137 0.35 -10.08 -6.31
C ASN A 137 1.70 -10.73 -6.65
N GLY A 138 2.82 -10.14 -6.21
CA GLY A 138 4.16 -10.60 -6.47
C GLY A 138 4.54 -10.59 -7.94
N LEU A 139 4.17 -9.52 -8.65
CA LEU A 139 4.37 -9.41 -10.10
C LEU A 139 5.85 -9.27 -10.48
N ARG A 140 6.67 -8.73 -9.60
CA ARG A 140 8.11 -8.63 -9.81
C ARG A 140 8.83 -9.85 -9.25
N PRO A 141 9.76 -10.45 -10.02
CA PRO A 141 10.57 -11.53 -9.50
C PRO A 141 11.56 -11.01 -8.45
N SER A 142 11.79 -11.80 -7.43
CA SER A 142 12.85 -11.55 -6.45
C SER A 142 13.29 -12.88 -5.85
N ARG A 143 14.58 -13.14 -5.90
CA ARG A 143 15.22 -14.37 -5.43
C ARG A 143 16.36 -14.03 -4.48
N TYR A 144 16.62 -14.93 -3.53
CA TYR A 144 17.75 -14.73 -2.64
C TYR A 144 18.52 -16.04 -2.39
N TYR A 145 19.78 -15.84 -2.09
CA TYR A 145 20.69 -16.88 -1.64
C TYR A 145 21.24 -16.52 -0.26
N VAL A 146 21.46 -17.54 0.56
CA VAL A 146 22.24 -17.40 1.79
C VAL A 146 23.46 -18.30 1.62
N THR A 147 24.62 -17.79 1.95
CA THR A 147 25.89 -18.54 1.86
C THR A 147 26.38 -18.98 3.25
N ASP A 148 27.31 -19.91 3.28
CA ASP A 148 27.94 -20.43 4.50
C ASP A 148 28.90 -19.42 5.18
N ASP A 149 29.24 -18.36 4.48
CA ASP A 149 30.02 -17.22 4.97
C ASP A 149 29.15 -16.00 5.30
N ASP A 150 27.85 -16.23 5.60
CA ASP A 150 26.85 -15.27 6.09
C ASP A 150 26.49 -14.14 5.14
N TYR A 151 26.65 -14.32 3.82
CA TYR A 151 26.09 -13.38 2.87
C TYR A 151 24.64 -13.74 2.51
N LEU A 152 23.79 -12.73 2.45
CA LEU A 152 22.46 -12.80 1.84
C LEU A 152 22.47 -11.94 0.58
N ILE A 153 22.24 -12.55 -0.57
CA ILE A 153 22.21 -11.91 -1.88
C ILE A 153 20.78 -11.97 -2.41
N LEU A 154 20.14 -10.81 -2.55
CA LEU A 154 18.81 -10.66 -3.13
C LEU A 154 18.89 -9.95 -4.47
N SER A 155 18.24 -10.52 -5.49
CA SER A 155 18.15 -9.92 -6.82
C SER A 155 16.92 -10.39 -7.59
N SER A 156 16.53 -9.65 -8.62
CA SER A 156 15.46 -10.06 -9.54
C SER A 156 15.88 -11.21 -10.45
N GLU A 157 17.17 -11.28 -10.78
CA GLU A 157 17.73 -12.26 -11.72
C GLU A 157 18.73 -13.19 -11.03
N VAL A 158 18.81 -14.41 -11.52
CA VAL A 158 19.83 -15.39 -11.13
C VAL A 158 21.14 -15.09 -11.86
N GLY A 159 22.26 -15.19 -11.15
CA GLY A 159 23.58 -15.06 -11.77
C GLY A 159 24.06 -13.61 -11.91
N VAL A 160 23.51 -12.65 -11.19
CA VAL A 160 24.02 -11.27 -11.11
C VAL A 160 25.37 -11.18 -10.43
N LEU A 161 25.68 -12.16 -9.57
CA LEU A 161 26.98 -12.37 -8.98
C LEU A 161 27.41 -13.82 -9.22
N GLU A 162 28.67 -14.02 -9.52
CA GLU A 162 29.25 -15.36 -9.53
C GLU A 162 29.47 -15.83 -8.09
N ILE A 163 28.69 -16.82 -7.69
CA ILE A 163 28.74 -17.43 -6.36
C ILE A 163 29.06 -18.89 -6.54
N ASP A 164 30.06 -19.38 -5.83
CA ASP A 164 30.36 -20.80 -5.78
C ASP A 164 29.14 -21.58 -5.28
N PRO A 165 28.54 -22.47 -6.07
CA PRO A 165 27.35 -23.22 -5.69
C PRO A 165 27.54 -24.04 -4.41
N THR A 166 28.77 -24.42 -4.06
CA THR A 166 29.07 -25.19 -2.85
C THR A 166 28.91 -24.38 -1.56
N LYS A 167 29.01 -23.04 -1.67
CA LYS A 167 28.83 -22.13 -0.55
C LYS A 167 27.36 -21.80 -0.25
N ILE A 168 26.45 -22.11 -1.15
CA ILE A 168 25.05 -21.71 -1.00
C ILE A 168 24.33 -22.71 -0.10
N VAL A 169 23.95 -22.28 1.11
CA VAL A 169 23.21 -23.06 2.07
C VAL A 169 21.69 -22.95 1.94
N LYS A 170 21.20 -21.84 1.35
CA LYS A 170 19.77 -21.63 1.09
C LYS A 170 19.56 -20.92 -0.23
N LYS A 171 18.58 -21.40 -1.01
CA LYS A 171 18.04 -20.74 -2.21
C LYS A 171 16.53 -20.65 -2.05
N ASP A 172 15.99 -19.44 -2.20
CA ASP A 172 14.54 -19.26 -2.12
C ASP A 172 14.13 -18.05 -2.97
N ARG A 173 12.84 -17.83 -3.08
CA ARG A 173 12.23 -16.65 -3.70
C ARG A 173 11.40 -15.89 -2.69
N LEU A 174 11.38 -14.59 -2.82
CA LEU A 174 10.44 -13.76 -2.11
C LEU A 174 9.03 -14.04 -2.64
N ARG A 175 8.08 -14.21 -1.75
CA ARG A 175 6.69 -14.53 -2.09
C ARG A 175 5.80 -13.32 -1.90
N PRO A 176 4.68 -13.21 -2.66
CA PRO A 176 3.70 -12.17 -2.44
C PRO A 176 3.23 -12.13 -0.99
N GLY A 177 3.11 -10.95 -0.42
CA GLY A 177 2.67 -10.75 0.95
C GLY A 177 3.62 -11.25 2.03
N LYS A 178 4.82 -11.75 1.69
CA LYS A 178 5.85 -12.15 2.64
C LYS A 178 6.99 -11.14 2.66
N MET A 179 7.48 -10.87 3.86
CA MET A 179 8.63 -9.99 4.08
C MET A 179 9.87 -10.86 4.36
N LEU A 180 10.95 -10.59 3.65
CA LEU A 180 12.28 -11.03 4.06
C LEU A 180 12.86 -9.94 4.94
N LEU A 181 13.20 -10.25 6.18
CA LEU A 181 13.79 -9.28 7.11
C LEU A 181 15.04 -9.86 7.74
N VAL A 182 16.09 -9.09 7.72
CA VAL A 182 17.40 -9.42 8.29
C VAL A 182 17.75 -8.39 9.35
N ASP A 183 18.05 -8.86 10.55
CA ASP A 183 18.67 -8.08 11.59
C ASP A 183 20.20 -8.26 11.48
N THR A 184 20.87 -7.21 10.99
CA THR A 184 22.31 -7.26 10.73
C THR A 184 23.13 -7.18 12.02
N VAL A 185 22.57 -6.62 13.08
CA VAL A 185 23.21 -6.56 14.40
C VAL A 185 23.14 -7.91 15.09
N ALA A 186 21.98 -8.57 15.05
CA ALA A 186 21.81 -9.90 15.61
C ALA A 186 22.32 -11.03 14.68
N GLY A 187 22.65 -10.72 13.42
CA GLY A 187 23.11 -11.68 12.42
C GLY A 187 22.07 -12.75 12.09
N LYS A 188 20.79 -12.40 12.00
CA LYS A 188 19.71 -13.37 11.78
C LYS A 188 18.65 -12.92 10.81
N ILE A 189 18.05 -13.89 10.11
CA ILE A 189 16.82 -13.70 9.34
C ILE A 189 15.64 -13.84 10.28
N ILE A 190 14.75 -12.86 10.31
CA ILE A 190 13.52 -12.86 11.11
C ILE A 190 12.42 -13.52 10.29
N ASP A 191 11.73 -14.47 10.88
CA ASP A 191 10.60 -15.15 10.25
C ASP A 191 9.42 -14.21 10.07
N ASP A 192 8.81 -14.23 8.88
CA ASP A 192 7.69 -13.33 8.52
C ASP A 192 6.44 -13.58 9.38
N ASP A 193 6.12 -14.83 9.65
CA ASP A 193 4.92 -15.16 10.42
C ASP A 193 5.12 -14.79 11.90
N GLU A 194 6.31 -15.03 12.47
CA GLU A 194 6.67 -14.58 13.82
C GLU A 194 6.61 -13.04 13.93
N LEU A 195 7.17 -12.32 12.96
CA LEU A 195 7.15 -10.87 12.92
C LEU A 195 5.72 -10.32 12.91
N LYS A 196 4.89 -10.85 12.03
CA LYS A 196 3.50 -10.39 11.87
C LYS A 196 2.62 -10.75 13.07
N GLU A 197 2.82 -11.92 13.66
CA GLU A 197 2.12 -12.29 14.89
C GLU A 197 2.49 -11.37 16.04
N ARG A 198 3.76 -11.05 16.21
CA ARG A 198 4.23 -10.10 17.21
C ARG A 198 3.53 -8.73 17.09
N TYR A 199 3.38 -8.22 15.88
CA TYR A 199 2.67 -6.96 15.67
C TYR A 199 1.15 -7.09 15.87
N ALA A 200 0.56 -8.18 15.44
CA ALA A 200 -0.87 -8.43 15.62
C ALA A 200 -1.27 -8.62 17.10
N ASP A 201 -0.35 -9.11 17.92
CA ASP A 201 -0.56 -9.29 19.37
C ASP A 201 -0.19 -8.05 20.21
N LYS A 202 0.42 -7.04 19.60
CA LYS A 202 0.95 -5.86 20.31
C LYS A 202 -0.16 -5.01 20.95
N GLN A 203 -1.36 -5.01 20.35
CA GLN A 203 -2.50 -4.21 20.80
C GLN A 203 -3.82 -4.97 20.60
N PRO A 204 -4.88 -4.63 21.33
CA PRO A 204 -6.19 -5.27 21.21
C PRO A 204 -6.98 -4.69 20.01
N TYR A 205 -6.46 -4.83 18.80
CA TYR A 205 -7.04 -4.23 17.59
C TYR A 205 -8.50 -4.64 17.36
N GLY A 206 -8.84 -5.92 17.58
CA GLY A 206 -10.20 -6.42 17.44
C GLY A 206 -11.19 -5.73 18.38
N GLU A 207 -10.81 -5.52 19.64
CA GLU A 207 -11.66 -4.81 20.61
C GLU A 207 -11.89 -3.36 20.18
N TRP A 208 -10.87 -2.71 19.62
CA TRP A 208 -11.01 -1.34 19.14
C TRP A 208 -11.91 -1.25 17.92
N ILE A 209 -11.78 -2.19 16.98
CA ILE A 209 -12.65 -2.29 15.80
C ILE A 209 -14.09 -2.51 16.23
N ASP A 210 -14.35 -3.50 17.07
CA ASP A 210 -15.70 -3.82 17.55
C ASP A 210 -16.35 -2.65 18.30
N ARG A 211 -15.54 -1.87 19.01
CA ARG A 211 -16.05 -0.75 19.83
C ARG A 211 -16.30 0.52 19.04
N TYR A 212 -15.46 0.81 18.06
CA TYR A 212 -15.41 2.14 17.44
C TYR A 212 -15.75 2.16 15.96
N MET A 213 -15.73 1.03 15.27
CA MET A 213 -16.05 0.97 13.85
C MET A 213 -17.57 0.85 13.66
N VAL A 214 -18.12 1.78 12.89
CA VAL A 214 -19.54 1.75 12.49
C VAL A 214 -19.59 1.38 11.01
N ASN A 215 -20.21 0.24 10.69
CA ASN A 215 -20.40 -0.14 9.30
C ASN A 215 -21.53 0.66 8.67
N LEU A 216 -21.34 1.10 7.43
CA LEU A 216 -22.35 1.85 6.68
C LEU A 216 -23.71 1.12 6.61
N LYS A 217 -23.69 -0.22 6.45
CA LYS A 217 -24.89 -1.07 6.41
C LYS A 217 -25.67 -1.08 7.74
N ASP A 218 -25.01 -0.76 8.86
CA ASP A 218 -25.65 -0.76 10.19
C ASP A 218 -26.27 0.61 10.52
N LEU A 219 -26.01 1.62 9.69
CA LEU A 219 -26.62 2.93 9.82
C LEU A 219 -28.10 2.85 9.41
N LYS A 220 -28.97 3.36 10.29
CA LYS A 220 -30.37 3.57 9.93
C LYS A 220 -30.45 4.72 8.91
N ILE A 221 -30.56 4.37 7.65
CA ILE A 221 -30.80 5.37 6.60
C ILE A 221 -32.25 5.84 6.78
N PRO A 222 -32.50 7.15 7.02
CA PRO A 222 -33.84 7.66 7.07
C PRO A 222 -34.57 7.31 5.78
N ASN A 223 -35.81 6.84 5.89
CA ASN A 223 -36.68 6.59 4.73
C ASN A 223 -37.02 7.94 4.07
N GLN A 224 -36.09 8.52 3.36
CA GLN A 224 -36.36 9.70 2.55
C GLN A 224 -37.11 9.25 1.31
N ARG A 225 -38.31 9.79 1.11
CA ARG A 225 -38.99 9.63 -0.17
C ARG A 225 -38.09 10.22 -1.27
N VAL A 226 -37.76 9.41 -2.25
CA VAL A 226 -37.11 9.92 -3.46
C VAL A 226 -38.06 10.97 -4.07
N PRO A 227 -37.61 12.18 -4.34
CA PRO A 227 -38.46 13.18 -4.98
C PRO A 227 -39.00 12.66 -6.29
N GLU A 228 -40.32 12.76 -6.48
CA GLU A 228 -40.93 12.43 -7.74
C GLU A 228 -40.79 13.65 -8.65
N TYR A 229 -40.00 13.48 -9.71
CA TYR A 229 -39.80 14.51 -10.73
C TYR A 229 -40.75 14.31 -11.90
N THR A 230 -41.31 15.38 -12.43
CA THR A 230 -41.99 15.37 -13.71
C THR A 230 -41.03 14.95 -14.84
N LYS A 231 -41.55 14.54 -15.96
CA LYS A 231 -40.75 14.18 -17.12
C LYS A 231 -39.82 15.30 -17.57
N GLU A 232 -40.35 16.51 -17.58
CA GLU A 232 -39.64 17.70 -17.98
C GLU A 232 -38.51 18.08 -17.00
N GLU A 233 -38.75 18.00 -15.71
CA GLU A 233 -37.74 18.24 -14.68
C GLU A 233 -36.62 17.18 -14.78
N ARG A 234 -36.99 15.89 -14.93
CA ARG A 234 -36.02 14.83 -15.09
C ARG A 234 -35.14 15.03 -16.31
N GLN A 235 -35.74 15.37 -17.45
CA GLN A 235 -34.97 15.66 -18.67
C GLN A 235 -34.04 16.87 -18.51
N ARG A 236 -34.47 17.89 -17.81
CA ARG A 236 -33.64 19.08 -17.52
C ARG A 236 -32.47 18.72 -16.63
N MET A 237 -32.71 17.92 -15.59
CA MET A 237 -31.62 17.43 -14.71
C MET A 237 -30.65 16.52 -15.47
N GLN A 238 -31.14 15.57 -16.26
CA GLN A 238 -30.30 14.71 -17.05
C GLN A 238 -29.37 15.51 -17.98
N ARG A 239 -29.89 16.56 -18.63
CA ARG A 239 -29.08 17.47 -19.45
C ARG A 239 -28.07 18.27 -18.62
N ALA A 240 -28.49 18.75 -17.48
CA ALA A 240 -27.61 19.52 -16.58
C ALA A 240 -26.44 18.68 -16.06
N PHE A 241 -26.65 17.39 -15.84
CA PHE A 241 -25.61 16.42 -15.44
C PHE A 241 -24.89 15.73 -16.62
N GLY A 242 -25.14 16.17 -17.85
CA GLY A 242 -24.43 15.66 -19.04
C GLY A 242 -24.83 14.27 -19.51
N TYR A 243 -25.96 13.72 -19.04
CA TYR A 243 -26.41 12.42 -19.52
C TYR A 243 -26.93 12.50 -20.95
N THR A 244 -26.36 11.64 -21.82
CA THR A 244 -26.84 11.45 -23.19
C THR A 244 -27.87 10.32 -23.25
N TYR A 245 -28.54 10.18 -24.39
CA TYR A 245 -29.45 9.06 -24.64
C TYR A 245 -28.72 7.72 -24.54
N GLU A 246 -27.52 7.64 -25.09
CA GLU A 246 -26.65 6.46 -25.04
C GLU A 246 -26.26 6.12 -23.61
N SER A 247 -25.86 7.12 -22.81
CA SER A 247 -25.53 6.91 -21.39
C SER A 247 -26.70 6.27 -20.64
N LEU A 248 -27.93 6.74 -20.91
CA LEU A 248 -29.12 6.22 -20.24
C LEU A 248 -29.49 4.82 -20.75
N LYS A 249 -29.42 4.59 -22.07
CA LYS A 249 -29.88 3.35 -22.70
C LYS A 249 -28.87 2.23 -22.57
N ASP A 250 -27.61 2.54 -22.85
CA ASP A 250 -26.58 1.51 -23.04
C ASP A 250 -25.76 1.24 -21.77
N SER A 251 -25.74 2.20 -20.84
CA SER A 251 -25.03 2.06 -19.57
C SER A 251 -25.96 1.88 -18.37
N ILE A 252 -26.85 2.87 -18.12
CA ILE A 252 -27.67 2.89 -16.89
C ILE A 252 -28.81 1.87 -16.94
N LEU A 253 -29.48 1.75 -18.08
CA LEU A 253 -30.63 0.83 -18.21
C LEU A 253 -30.26 -0.65 -17.99
N PRO A 254 -29.15 -1.19 -18.51
CA PRO A 254 -28.71 -2.54 -18.17
C PRO A 254 -28.45 -2.74 -16.69
N MET A 255 -27.78 -1.79 -16.03
CA MET A 255 -27.55 -1.83 -14.59
C MET A 255 -28.87 -1.86 -13.80
N ALA A 256 -29.81 -0.99 -14.16
CA ALA A 256 -31.11 -0.92 -13.48
C ALA A 256 -31.98 -2.16 -13.68
N LYS A 257 -31.92 -2.79 -14.87
CA LYS A 257 -32.74 -3.96 -15.20
C LYS A 257 -32.12 -5.29 -14.75
N ASN A 258 -30.84 -5.44 -14.93
CA ASN A 258 -30.17 -6.73 -14.86
C ASN A 258 -29.15 -6.80 -13.71
N GLY A 259 -28.83 -5.69 -13.06
CA GLY A 259 -27.79 -5.61 -12.02
C GLY A 259 -26.37 -5.85 -12.56
N VAL A 260 -26.17 -5.64 -13.85
CA VAL A 260 -24.87 -5.84 -14.52
C VAL A 260 -24.48 -4.59 -15.29
N GLU A 261 -23.20 -4.37 -15.40
CA GLU A 261 -22.66 -3.28 -16.21
C GLU A 261 -22.89 -3.52 -17.70
N GLY A 262 -23.24 -2.45 -18.43
CA GLY A 262 -23.44 -2.52 -19.87
C GLY A 262 -22.12 -2.79 -20.59
N THR A 263 -22.15 -3.68 -21.57
CA THR A 263 -21.00 -3.93 -22.44
C THR A 263 -20.92 -2.82 -23.49
N ALA A 264 -20.04 -1.87 -23.31
CA ALA A 264 -19.83 -0.76 -24.22
C ALA A 264 -18.33 -0.44 -24.36
N SER A 265 -17.95 0.12 -25.51
CA SER A 265 -16.64 0.71 -25.66
C SER A 265 -16.64 2.06 -24.96
N HIS A 266 -15.85 2.19 -23.91
CA HIS A 266 -15.53 3.49 -23.33
C HIS A 266 -14.44 4.10 -24.19
N GLY A 267 -14.82 4.92 -25.20
CA GLY A 267 -13.86 5.68 -25.96
C GLY A 267 -13.03 6.59 -25.05
N TYR A 268 -11.77 6.75 -25.39
CA TYR A 268 -10.82 7.63 -24.70
C TYR A 268 -11.24 9.10 -24.88
#